data_0a4ad9cb7bfedc69d6eef466c727a5a8
#
_entry.id   0a4ad9cb7bfedc69d6eef466c727a5a8
#
_cell.length_a   1.000
_cell.length_b   1.000
_cell.length_c   1.000
_cell.angle_alpha   90.00
_cell.angle_beta   90.00
_cell.angle_gamma   90.00
#
_symmetry.space_group_name_H-M   'P 1'
#
loop_
_entity.id
_entity.type
_entity.pdbx_description
1 polymer ?
#
loop_
_entity_poly.entity_id
_entity_poly.type
_entity_poly.pdbx_seq_one_letter_code
_entity_poly.pdbx_strand_id
1 'polypeptide(L)'
;MSNEVIRKPPDRAIRLHNETCPYCGTALSRDTRTKEHVVGRRFVPRGSLHQHWNLIVWACEPCNRRKAELEDDLSAISMQPDPWGAHARDDTRLRNEAERKAKTKSRRSGKPVKDSQEQFSISHTFGGAELKFSFTSSPQADESRIIELVRMQVMAFFYWITIQPGEVNGRFWGGSFFPLQHVRRADWGNEQLRFFMAESKGWDWRVHAVTADGYFKLAIKKHPERLNWSFAVEWNESYRIVGFFGDTDGLIELRDSVPELAMETIHA
;
A
#
# COMPACT_ATOMS: atom_id res chain seq x y z
N MET A 1 -7.32 18.14 -18.30
CA MET A 1 -7.06 16.72 -17.87
C MET A 1 -8.22 15.90 -18.41
N SER A 2 -7.96 14.81 -19.14
CA SER A 2 -9.04 13.96 -19.60
C SER A 2 -9.79 13.38 -18.41
N ASN A 3 -11.12 13.49 -18.41
CA ASN A 3 -11.98 12.91 -17.37
C ASN A 3 -12.14 11.38 -17.55
N GLU A 4 -11.28 10.75 -18.33
CA GLU A 4 -11.40 9.35 -18.65
C GLU A 4 -10.95 8.49 -17.47
N VAL A 5 -11.89 7.72 -16.96
CA VAL A 5 -11.64 6.77 -15.88
C VAL A 5 -11.00 5.53 -16.45
N ILE A 6 -9.77 5.25 -16.07
CA ILE A 6 -9.11 4.00 -16.42
C ILE A 6 -9.71 2.88 -15.58
N ARG A 7 -10.79 2.25 -16.06
CA ARG A 7 -11.53 1.23 -15.31
C ARG A 7 -10.95 -0.18 -15.45
N LYS A 8 -10.26 -0.44 -16.54
CA LYS A 8 -9.52 -1.69 -16.77
C LYS A 8 -8.24 -1.33 -17.49
N PRO A 9 -7.08 -1.46 -16.86
CA PRO A 9 -5.83 -1.40 -17.59
C PRO A 9 -5.83 -2.47 -18.69
N PRO A 10 -5.19 -2.20 -19.81
CA PRO A 10 -5.08 -3.16 -20.90
C PRO A 10 -4.41 -4.46 -20.40
N ASP A 11 -4.65 -5.59 -21.06
CA ASP A 11 -4.07 -6.91 -20.75
C ASP A 11 -2.53 -6.96 -20.88
N ARG A 12 -1.92 -5.84 -21.25
CA ARG A 12 -0.48 -5.71 -21.45
C ARG A 12 0.10 -4.70 -20.47
N ALA A 13 1.35 -4.93 -20.08
CA ALA A 13 2.10 -4.01 -19.23
C ALA A 13 2.11 -2.59 -19.82
N ILE A 14 1.79 -1.61 -18.99
CA ILE A 14 1.92 -0.19 -19.30
C ILE A 14 3.38 0.18 -19.04
N ARG A 15 4.05 0.67 -20.06
CA ARG A 15 5.46 1.06 -19.96
C ARG A 15 5.59 2.54 -20.20
N LEU A 16 6.10 3.24 -19.20
CA LEU A 16 6.41 4.66 -19.33
C LEU A 16 7.82 4.86 -19.87
N HIS A 17 7.99 5.91 -20.62
CA HIS A 17 9.27 6.38 -21.14
C HIS A 17 9.72 7.66 -20.42
N ASN A 18 9.39 7.72 -19.11
CA ASN A 18 9.65 8.87 -18.27
C ASN A 18 11.17 9.18 -18.14
N GLU A 19 11.46 10.47 -18.04
CA GLU A 19 12.81 11.04 -17.90
C GLU A 19 13.08 11.55 -16.49
N THR A 20 12.07 11.49 -15.59
CA THR A 20 12.23 11.80 -14.17
C THR A 20 11.77 10.63 -13.32
N CYS A 21 12.45 10.37 -12.20
CA CYS A 21 12.07 9.32 -11.27
C CYS A 21 10.70 9.64 -10.62
N PRO A 22 9.68 8.77 -10.73
CA PRO A 22 8.35 9.04 -10.20
C PRO A 22 8.31 9.11 -8.66
N TYR A 23 9.38 8.69 -7.99
CA TYR A 23 9.47 8.65 -6.53
C TYR A 23 10.16 9.86 -5.91
N CYS A 24 11.15 10.44 -6.58
CA CYS A 24 11.92 11.55 -6.03
C CYS A 24 12.13 12.74 -6.98
N GLY A 25 11.62 12.65 -8.22
CA GLY A 25 11.74 13.73 -9.20
C GLY A 25 13.12 13.88 -9.86
N THR A 26 14.12 13.10 -9.46
CA THR A 26 15.47 13.18 -10.05
C THR A 26 15.42 12.89 -11.55
N ALA A 27 16.09 13.73 -12.36
CA ALA A 27 16.27 13.48 -13.79
C ALA A 27 17.04 12.17 -14.04
N LEU A 28 16.58 11.41 -15.02
CA LEU A 28 17.11 10.10 -15.35
C LEU A 28 17.86 10.15 -16.70
N SER A 29 19.08 9.67 -16.71
CA SER A 29 19.83 9.38 -17.94
C SER A 29 19.73 7.89 -18.29
N ARG A 30 20.28 7.49 -19.43
CA ARG A 30 20.38 6.07 -19.79
C ARG A 30 21.19 5.26 -18.78
N ASP A 31 22.18 5.87 -18.14
CA ASP A 31 23.11 5.21 -17.22
C ASP A 31 22.59 5.17 -15.78
N THR A 32 21.69 6.09 -15.41
CA THR A 32 21.17 6.22 -14.03
C THR A 32 19.78 5.62 -13.83
N ARG A 33 19.08 5.27 -14.92
CA ARG A 33 17.74 4.71 -14.84
C ARG A 33 17.76 3.21 -14.68
N THR A 34 16.87 2.71 -13.85
CA THR A 34 16.61 1.30 -13.68
C THR A 34 15.15 1.00 -13.99
N LYS A 35 14.88 -0.19 -14.55
CA LYS A 35 13.52 -0.63 -14.83
C LYS A 35 12.81 -1.04 -13.54
N GLU A 36 11.71 -0.38 -13.24
CA GLU A 36 10.93 -0.61 -12.04
C GLU A 36 9.52 -1.14 -12.37
N HIS A 37 9.12 -2.21 -11.68
CA HIS A 37 7.77 -2.75 -11.72
C HIS A 37 7.00 -2.22 -10.53
N VAL A 38 6.03 -1.35 -10.72
CA VAL A 38 5.28 -0.71 -9.62
C VAL A 38 4.60 -1.74 -8.72
N VAL A 39 4.13 -2.84 -9.29
CA VAL A 39 3.80 -4.05 -8.53
C VAL A 39 4.96 -5.04 -8.68
N GLY A 40 5.75 -5.21 -7.65
CA GLY A 40 6.91 -6.09 -7.66
C GLY A 40 6.52 -7.54 -7.92
N ARG A 41 7.25 -8.22 -8.81
CA ARG A 41 6.96 -9.64 -9.15
C ARG A 41 7.05 -10.58 -7.95
N ARG A 42 7.79 -10.18 -6.93
CA ARG A 42 7.95 -10.94 -5.68
C ARG A 42 7.01 -10.46 -4.58
N PHE A 43 6.30 -9.36 -4.82
CA PHE A 43 5.36 -8.77 -3.86
C PHE A 43 4.03 -9.52 -3.82
N VAL A 44 3.66 -10.17 -4.90
CA VAL A 44 2.46 -10.98 -5.05
C VAL A 44 2.82 -12.46 -5.23
N PRO A 45 1.90 -13.42 -5.05
CA PRO A 45 2.18 -14.83 -5.26
C PRO A 45 2.80 -15.12 -6.61
N ARG A 46 3.79 -15.99 -6.64
CA ARG A 46 4.55 -16.30 -7.84
C ARG A 46 3.64 -16.77 -8.98
N GLY A 47 3.80 -16.18 -10.14
CA GLY A 47 3.01 -16.49 -11.33
C GLY A 47 1.72 -15.66 -11.47
N SER A 48 1.25 -14.99 -10.42
CA SER A 48 0.00 -14.22 -10.47
C SER A 48 0.06 -12.99 -11.39
N LEU A 49 1.25 -12.52 -11.73
CA LEU A 49 1.44 -11.47 -12.75
C LEU A 49 1.61 -12.03 -14.18
N HIS A 50 1.59 -13.34 -14.35
CA HIS A 50 1.67 -13.91 -15.68
C HIS A 50 0.38 -13.61 -16.45
N GLN A 51 0.51 -13.04 -17.64
CA GLN A 51 -0.61 -12.58 -18.48
C GLN A 51 -1.46 -11.43 -17.89
N HIS A 52 -1.01 -10.82 -16.78
CA HIS A 52 -1.61 -9.63 -16.21
C HIS A 52 -0.78 -8.38 -16.50
N TRP A 53 -1.45 -7.25 -16.57
CA TRP A 53 -0.78 -5.97 -16.74
C TRP A 53 0.05 -5.61 -15.50
N ASN A 54 1.04 -4.75 -15.69
CA ASN A 54 1.78 -4.07 -14.64
C ASN A 54 2.19 -2.69 -15.12
N LEU A 55 2.26 -1.74 -14.21
CA LEU A 55 2.85 -0.44 -14.50
C LEU A 55 4.37 -0.56 -14.38
N ILE A 56 5.07 -0.22 -15.46
CA ILE A 56 6.53 -0.26 -15.54
C ILE A 56 7.00 1.16 -15.80
N VAL A 57 7.89 1.63 -14.93
CA VAL A 57 8.47 2.98 -15.00
C VAL A 57 9.99 2.90 -14.98
N TRP A 58 10.64 3.98 -15.37
CA TRP A 58 12.05 4.18 -15.08
C TRP A 58 12.16 4.86 -13.71
N ALA A 59 13.05 4.38 -12.86
CA ALA A 59 13.33 4.94 -11.55
C ALA A 59 14.85 5.06 -11.34
N CYS A 60 15.28 5.95 -10.46
CA CYS A 60 16.68 5.97 -10.04
C CYS A 60 17.00 4.76 -9.17
N GLU A 61 18.25 4.32 -9.19
CA GLU A 61 18.69 3.12 -8.45
C GLU A 61 18.37 3.18 -6.95
N PRO A 62 18.61 4.31 -6.22
CA PRO A 62 18.29 4.38 -4.79
C PRO A 62 16.82 4.12 -4.49
N CYS A 63 15.90 4.73 -5.25
CA CYS A 63 14.47 4.53 -5.05
C CYS A 63 14.03 3.10 -5.39
N ASN A 64 14.52 2.55 -6.50
CA ASN A 64 14.20 1.18 -6.90
C ASN A 64 14.69 0.17 -5.85
N ARG A 65 15.92 0.33 -5.36
CA ARG A 65 16.49 -0.52 -4.31
C ARG A 65 15.69 -0.41 -3.01
N ARG A 66 15.36 0.81 -2.58
CA ARG A 66 14.57 1.04 -1.36
C ARG A 66 13.19 0.36 -1.46
N LYS A 67 12.52 0.53 -2.59
CA LYS A 67 11.23 -0.11 -2.82
C LYS A 67 11.32 -1.63 -2.79
N ALA A 68 12.34 -2.22 -3.43
CA ALA A 68 12.55 -3.66 -3.42
C ALA A 68 12.80 -4.22 -2.00
N GLU A 69 13.48 -3.47 -1.13
CA GLU A 69 13.67 -3.83 0.27
C GLU A 69 12.36 -3.85 1.05
N LEU A 70 11.50 -2.86 0.83
CA LEU A 70 10.17 -2.81 1.44
C LEU A 70 9.29 -3.96 0.94
N GLU A 71 9.29 -4.21 -0.36
CA GLU A 71 8.48 -5.28 -0.96
C GLU A 71 8.89 -6.67 -0.48
N ASP A 72 10.19 -6.95 -0.34
CA ASP A 72 10.65 -8.25 0.13
C ASP A 72 10.11 -8.57 1.54
N ASP A 73 10.20 -7.61 2.47
CA ASP A 73 9.73 -7.80 3.84
C ASP A 73 8.19 -7.80 3.94
N LEU A 74 7.53 -6.78 3.34
CA LEU A 74 6.07 -6.63 3.47
C LEU A 74 5.30 -7.71 2.70
N SER A 75 5.85 -8.23 1.60
CA SER A 75 5.24 -9.38 0.92
C SER A 75 5.22 -10.63 1.78
N ALA A 76 6.27 -10.83 2.60
CA ALA A 76 6.34 -11.99 3.48
C ALA A 76 5.27 -11.95 4.57
N ILE A 77 4.83 -10.75 4.97
CA ILE A 77 3.82 -10.56 6.01
C ILE A 77 2.42 -10.55 5.42
N SER A 78 2.21 -9.82 4.32
CA SER A 78 0.88 -9.68 3.71
C SER A 78 0.34 -10.99 3.11
N MET A 79 1.18 -12.00 2.93
CA MET A 79 0.77 -13.33 2.47
C MET A 79 0.50 -14.31 3.62
N GLN A 80 0.86 -13.98 4.87
CA GLN A 80 0.65 -14.90 5.98
C GLN A 80 -0.84 -15.06 6.29
N PRO A 81 -1.22 -16.24 6.82
CA PRO A 81 -2.59 -16.44 7.31
C PRO A 81 -2.89 -15.47 8.46
N ASP A 82 -4.17 -15.35 8.76
CA ASP A 82 -4.63 -14.65 9.94
C ASP A 82 -4.23 -15.39 11.24
N PRO A 83 -4.51 -14.84 12.42
CA PRO A 83 -4.19 -15.49 13.70
C PRO A 83 -4.85 -16.85 13.90
N TRP A 84 -5.92 -17.15 13.17
CA TRP A 84 -6.62 -18.45 13.20
C TRP A 84 -6.14 -19.44 12.13
N GLY A 85 -5.12 -19.07 11.36
CA GLY A 85 -4.52 -19.90 10.31
C GLY A 85 -5.25 -19.83 8.96
N ALA A 86 -6.24 -18.96 8.80
CA ALA A 86 -6.97 -18.82 7.55
C ALA A 86 -6.27 -17.83 6.59
N HIS A 87 -6.09 -18.25 5.35
CA HIS A 87 -5.67 -17.35 4.28
C HIS A 87 -6.86 -16.56 3.72
N ALA A 88 -6.58 -15.37 3.18
CA ALA A 88 -7.60 -14.52 2.57
C ALA A 88 -8.36 -15.20 1.41
N ARG A 89 -7.67 -16.10 0.72
CA ARG A 89 -8.21 -16.92 -0.37
C ARG A 89 -7.72 -18.35 -0.21
N ASP A 90 -8.59 -19.32 -0.50
CA ASP A 90 -8.19 -20.73 -0.63
C ASP A 90 -7.47 -20.93 -1.98
N ASP A 91 -6.20 -20.56 -2.03
CA ASP A 91 -5.33 -20.68 -3.20
C ASP A 91 -4.03 -21.36 -2.80
N THR A 92 -3.74 -22.49 -3.43
CA THR A 92 -2.51 -23.25 -3.19
C THR A 92 -1.27 -22.43 -3.50
N ARG A 93 -1.32 -21.55 -4.52
CA ARG A 93 -0.19 -20.65 -4.85
C ARG A 93 0.10 -19.70 -3.70
N LEU A 94 -0.94 -19.11 -3.09
CA LEU A 94 -0.79 -18.21 -1.95
C LEU A 94 -0.18 -18.95 -0.76
N ARG A 95 -0.67 -20.13 -0.42
CA ARG A 95 -0.13 -20.95 0.69
C ARG A 95 1.34 -21.31 0.48
N ASN A 96 1.67 -21.86 -0.68
CA ASN A 96 3.05 -22.22 -1.01
C ASN A 96 3.99 -21.01 -0.98
N GLU A 97 3.54 -19.87 -1.47
CA GLU A 97 4.34 -18.65 -1.47
C GLU A 97 4.50 -18.08 -0.05
N ALA A 98 3.45 -18.12 0.78
CA ALA A 98 3.51 -17.72 2.19
C ALA A 98 4.52 -18.56 2.97
N GLU A 99 4.50 -19.88 2.81
CA GLU A 99 5.49 -20.79 3.43
C GLU A 99 6.91 -20.52 2.96
N ARG A 100 7.08 -20.29 1.66
CA ARG A 100 8.39 -19.95 1.10
C ARG A 100 8.90 -18.63 1.66
N LYS A 101 8.04 -17.62 1.72
CA LYS A 101 8.37 -16.27 2.23
C LYS A 101 8.66 -16.29 3.73
N ALA A 102 7.97 -17.09 4.51
CA ALA A 102 8.24 -17.25 5.94
C ALA A 102 9.70 -17.72 6.23
N LYS A 103 10.30 -18.46 5.31
CA LYS A 103 11.69 -18.96 5.41
C LYS A 103 12.74 -17.95 4.88
N THR A 104 12.33 -16.88 4.19
CA THR A 104 13.27 -15.89 3.67
C THR A 104 13.84 -15.03 4.79
N LYS A 105 15.11 -14.62 4.66
CA LYS A 105 15.72 -13.68 5.59
C LYS A 105 15.12 -12.29 5.38
N SER A 106 14.62 -11.71 6.45
CA SER A 106 14.28 -10.30 6.48
C SER A 106 15.55 -9.46 6.36
N ARG A 107 15.53 -8.46 5.51
CA ARG A 107 16.65 -7.52 5.39
C ARG A 107 16.79 -6.63 6.63
N ARG A 108 15.71 -6.46 7.39
CA ARG A 108 15.68 -5.68 8.62
C ARG A 108 16.32 -6.43 9.79
N SER A 109 15.90 -7.68 10.01
CA SER A 109 16.30 -8.44 11.20
C SER A 109 17.48 -9.40 10.96
N GLY A 110 17.80 -9.70 9.68
CA GLY A 110 18.79 -10.72 9.32
C GLY A 110 18.36 -12.16 9.63
N LYS A 111 17.17 -12.36 10.22
CA LYS A 111 16.60 -13.65 10.59
C LYS A 111 15.52 -14.07 9.60
N PRO A 112 15.17 -15.36 9.49
CA PRO A 112 13.97 -15.79 8.78
C PRO A 112 12.74 -15.03 9.30
N VAL A 113 11.80 -14.68 8.41
CA VAL A 113 10.61 -13.91 8.80
C VAL A 113 9.83 -14.63 9.90
N LYS A 114 9.68 -15.95 9.81
CA LYS A 114 9.02 -16.78 10.84
C LYS A 114 9.68 -16.73 12.22
N ASP A 115 10.98 -16.46 12.26
CA ASP A 115 11.79 -16.42 13.48
C ASP A 115 12.07 -14.97 13.94
N SER A 116 11.50 -13.98 13.24
CA SER A 116 11.69 -12.54 13.51
C SER A 116 10.53 -11.95 14.32
N GLN A 117 9.85 -12.77 15.10
CA GLN A 117 8.72 -12.31 15.89
C GLN A 117 9.23 -11.60 17.15
N GLU A 118 8.66 -10.44 17.45
CA GLU A 118 8.89 -9.69 18.68
C GLU A 118 7.67 -9.84 19.58
N GLN A 119 7.92 -10.09 20.84
CA GLN A 119 6.88 -10.12 21.86
C GLN A 119 6.73 -8.70 22.44
N PHE A 120 5.52 -8.22 22.49
CA PHE A 120 5.17 -7.03 23.25
C PHE A 120 4.07 -7.37 24.24
N SER A 121 4.06 -6.68 25.37
CA SER A 121 3.08 -6.90 26.41
C SER A 121 2.33 -5.60 26.67
N ILE A 122 1.02 -5.72 26.78
CA ILE A 122 0.15 -4.64 27.24
C ILE A 122 -0.31 -5.03 28.66
N SER A 123 -0.06 -4.16 29.62
CA SER A 123 -0.56 -4.31 30.97
C SER A 123 -1.81 -3.42 31.14
N HIS A 124 -2.85 -3.99 31.67
CA HIS A 124 -4.07 -3.27 32.03
C HIS A 124 -4.42 -3.54 33.48
N THR A 125 -4.63 -2.48 34.28
CA THR A 125 -5.03 -2.62 35.67
C THR A 125 -6.54 -2.59 35.79
N PHE A 126 -7.09 -3.65 36.31
CA PHE A 126 -8.53 -3.79 36.51
C PHE A 126 -8.83 -4.18 37.97
N GLY A 127 -9.58 -3.33 38.70
CA GLY A 127 -9.97 -3.62 40.08
C GLY A 127 -8.81 -3.92 41.01
N GLY A 128 -7.62 -3.36 40.79
CA GLY A 128 -6.40 -3.60 41.57
C GLY A 128 -5.60 -4.84 41.13
N ALA A 129 -6.05 -5.60 40.14
CA ALA A 129 -5.33 -6.68 39.51
C ALA A 129 -4.65 -6.19 38.21
N GLU A 130 -3.38 -6.51 38.01
CA GLU A 130 -2.69 -6.25 36.75
C GLU A 130 -2.89 -7.45 35.82
N LEU A 131 -3.56 -7.20 34.68
CA LEU A 131 -3.69 -8.17 33.60
C LEU A 131 -2.63 -7.86 32.54
N LYS A 132 -1.78 -8.82 32.27
CA LYS A 132 -0.73 -8.71 31.25
C LYS A 132 -1.05 -9.58 30.07
N PHE A 133 -1.27 -8.95 28.93
CA PHE A 133 -1.46 -9.63 27.66
C PHE A 133 -0.17 -9.60 26.87
N SER A 134 0.32 -10.75 26.45
CA SER A 134 1.50 -10.85 25.60
C SER A 134 1.07 -11.17 24.17
N PHE A 135 1.52 -10.34 23.24
CA PHE A 135 1.26 -10.48 21.82
C PHE A 135 2.58 -10.70 21.08
N THR A 136 2.49 -11.38 19.97
CA THR A 136 3.62 -11.58 19.07
C THR A 136 3.35 -10.80 17.78
N SER A 137 4.25 -9.94 17.39
CA SER A 137 4.16 -9.17 16.16
C SER A 137 5.40 -9.36 15.31
N SER A 138 5.25 -9.21 14.03
CA SER A 138 6.38 -9.21 13.10
C SER A 138 6.94 -7.79 12.97
N PRO A 139 8.23 -7.56 13.30
CA PRO A 139 8.85 -6.24 13.22
C PRO A 139 8.92 -5.70 11.78
N GLN A 140 8.71 -6.56 10.79
CA GLN A 140 8.64 -6.14 9.38
C GLN A 140 7.36 -5.36 9.06
N ALA A 141 6.30 -5.53 9.88
CA ALA A 141 5.03 -4.81 9.75
C ALA A 141 5.05 -3.42 10.41
N ASP A 142 6.21 -2.81 10.53
CA ASP A 142 6.39 -1.43 10.98
C ASP A 142 5.53 -0.49 10.11
N GLU A 143 4.72 0.31 10.77
CA GLU A 143 3.78 1.23 10.13
C GLU A 143 4.47 2.18 9.16
N SER A 144 5.63 2.71 9.53
CA SER A 144 6.39 3.63 8.68
C SER A 144 6.78 2.99 7.35
N ARG A 145 7.11 1.70 7.36
CA ARG A 145 7.48 0.94 6.16
C ARG A 145 6.28 0.63 5.28
N ILE A 146 5.13 0.31 5.90
CA ILE A 146 3.86 0.12 5.19
C ILE A 146 3.48 1.41 4.48
N ILE A 147 3.52 2.53 5.20
CA ILE A 147 3.20 3.86 4.66
C ILE A 147 4.17 4.25 3.54
N GLU A 148 5.46 4.00 3.71
CA GLU A 148 6.46 4.30 2.69
C GLU A 148 6.22 3.53 1.40
N LEU A 149 5.95 2.21 1.48
CA LEU A 149 5.69 1.41 0.29
C LEU A 149 4.40 1.83 -0.41
N VAL A 150 3.31 2.02 0.32
CA VAL A 150 2.05 2.45 -0.30
C VAL A 150 2.19 3.83 -0.91
N ARG A 151 2.92 4.75 -0.26
CA ARG A 151 3.20 6.06 -0.84
C ARG A 151 3.93 5.95 -2.17
N MET A 152 4.98 5.13 -2.25
CA MET A 152 5.70 4.91 -3.51
C MET A 152 4.77 4.34 -4.59
N GLN A 153 3.92 3.37 -4.27
CA GLN A 153 2.98 2.82 -5.24
C GLN A 153 1.98 3.88 -5.71
N VAL A 154 1.37 4.63 -4.78
CA VAL A 154 0.45 5.73 -5.11
C VAL A 154 1.14 6.80 -5.95
N MET A 155 2.40 7.17 -5.63
CA MET A 155 3.19 8.12 -6.42
C MET A 155 3.36 7.67 -7.87
N ALA A 156 3.72 6.43 -8.10
CA ALA A 156 3.92 5.91 -9.45
C ALA A 156 2.62 5.91 -10.27
N PHE A 157 1.49 5.55 -9.64
CA PHE A 157 0.18 5.61 -10.29
C PHE A 157 -0.28 7.04 -10.54
N PHE A 158 -0.10 7.93 -9.57
CA PHE A 158 -0.42 9.36 -9.73
C PHE A 158 0.43 9.98 -10.84
N TYR A 159 1.72 9.69 -10.86
CA TYR A 159 2.62 10.13 -11.91
C TYR A 159 2.12 9.69 -13.29
N TRP A 160 1.73 8.43 -13.45
CA TRP A 160 1.19 7.91 -14.70
C TRP A 160 -0.09 8.63 -15.14
N ILE A 161 -1.08 8.76 -14.26
CA ILE A 161 -2.39 9.35 -14.63
C ILE A 161 -2.33 10.87 -14.85
N THR A 162 -1.21 11.49 -14.54
CA THR A 162 -1.00 12.95 -14.74
C THR A 162 -0.14 13.28 -15.95
N ILE A 163 0.33 12.29 -16.70
CA ILE A 163 1.02 12.50 -17.98
C ILE A 163 0.02 13.13 -18.96
N GLN A 164 0.39 14.27 -19.53
CA GLN A 164 -0.43 14.95 -20.53
C GLN A 164 -0.10 14.43 -21.95
N PRO A 165 -1.03 14.53 -22.90
CA PRO A 165 -0.73 14.22 -24.30
C PRO A 165 0.50 14.98 -24.81
N GLY A 166 1.48 14.25 -25.32
CA GLY A 166 2.76 14.81 -25.79
C GLY A 166 3.84 14.96 -24.71
N GLU A 167 3.53 14.74 -23.44
CA GLU A 167 4.50 14.73 -22.36
C GLU A 167 4.99 13.30 -22.09
N VAL A 168 6.23 13.16 -21.61
CA VAL A 168 6.81 11.88 -21.19
C VAL A 168 6.83 11.75 -19.66
N ASN A 169 6.73 12.87 -18.95
CA ASN A 169 6.76 12.94 -17.50
C ASN A 169 5.38 13.24 -16.92
N GLY A 170 5.07 12.55 -15.83
CA GLY A 170 3.93 12.87 -14.99
C GLY A 170 4.24 13.97 -13.98
N ARG A 171 3.26 14.27 -13.17
CA ARG A 171 3.35 15.31 -12.13
C ARG A 171 3.49 14.69 -10.76
N PHE A 172 3.99 15.49 -9.83
CA PHE A 172 3.98 15.20 -8.40
C PHE A 172 2.85 16.00 -7.76
N TRP A 173 2.20 15.42 -6.74
CA TRP A 173 1.26 16.25 -5.97
C TRP A 173 2.02 17.23 -5.09
N GLY A 174 1.48 18.42 -4.92
CA GLY A 174 1.91 19.35 -3.90
C GLY A 174 1.25 19.00 -2.56
N GLY A 175 1.88 19.40 -1.45
CA GLY A 175 1.34 19.24 -0.12
C GLY A 175 1.65 17.88 0.52
N SER A 176 0.69 17.31 1.24
CA SER A 176 0.91 16.23 2.19
C SER A 176 0.38 14.88 1.71
N PHE A 177 0.82 13.81 2.38
CA PHE A 177 0.31 12.45 2.26
C PHE A 177 -0.21 12.01 3.61
N PHE A 178 -1.49 11.76 3.71
CA PHE A 178 -2.18 11.41 4.94
C PHE A 178 -2.73 9.98 4.85
N PRO A 179 -1.97 8.97 5.29
CA PRO A 179 -2.50 7.63 5.46
C PRO A 179 -3.47 7.65 6.63
N LEU A 180 -4.73 7.33 6.36
CA LEU A 180 -5.77 7.29 7.39
C LEU A 180 -5.66 6.02 8.21
N GLN A 181 -5.54 4.89 7.53
CA GLN A 181 -5.41 3.60 8.19
C GLN A 181 -4.78 2.53 7.29
N HIS A 182 -4.12 1.58 7.94
CA HIS A 182 -3.75 0.29 7.37
C HIS A 182 -4.34 -0.82 8.23
N VAL A 183 -5.10 -1.72 7.63
CA VAL A 183 -5.82 -2.77 8.35
C VAL A 183 -5.67 -4.12 7.70
N ARG A 184 -5.66 -5.15 8.52
CA ARG A 184 -5.82 -6.53 8.09
C ARG A 184 -7.29 -6.82 7.76
N ARG A 185 -7.52 -7.91 7.04
CA ARG A 185 -8.86 -8.31 6.59
C ARG A 185 -9.88 -8.44 7.73
N ALA A 186 -9.47 -8.87 8.90
CA ALA A 186 -10.35 -9.01 10.07
C ALA A 186 -10.99 -7.68 10.49
N ASP A 187 -10.31 -6.57 10.23
CA ASP A 187 -10.73 -5.23 10.64
C ASP A 187 -11.38 -4.42 9.50
N TRP A 188 -11.69 -5.07 8.37
CA TRP A 188 -12.36 -4.39 7.28
C TRP A 188 -13.80 -4.05 7.68
N GLY A 189 -14.14 -2.77 7.56
CA GLY A 189 -15.44 -2.24 7.99
C GLY A 189 -15.40 -1.52 9.32
N ASN A 190 -14.19 -1.29 9.88
CA ASN A 190 -14.04 -0.41 11.02
C ASN A 190 -14.50 1.04 10.71
N GLU A 191 -14.58 1.87 11.74
CA GLU A 191 -15.16 3.20 11.65
C GLU A 191 -14.35 4.13 10.72
N GLN A 192 -13.04 4.04 10.74
CA GLN A 192 -12.19 4.86 9.87
C GLN A 192 -12.31 4.45 8.40
N LEU A 193 -12.43 3.16 8.10
CA LEU A 193 -12.73 2.73 6.72
C LEU A 193 -14.11 3.18 6.26
N ARG A 194 -15.12 3.17 7.15
CA ARG A 194 -16.45 3.69 6.84
C ARG A 194 -16.41 5.20 6.58
N PHE A 195 -15.67 5.95 7.41
CA PHE A 195 -15.43 7.37 7.17
C PHE A 195 -14.78 7.61 5.81
N PHE A 196 -13.68 6.91 5.50
CA PHE A 196 -12.99 7.01 4.20
C PHE A 196 -13.94 6.76 3.02
N MET A 197 -14.77 5.74 3.13
CA MET A 197 -15.73 5.38 2.08
C MET A 197 -16.82 6.44 1.92
N ALA A 198 -17.33 6.98 3.01
CA ALA A 198 -18.36 8.02 3.01
C ALA A 198 -17.80 9.32 2.40
N GLU A 199 -16.62 9.76 2.85
CA GLU A 199 -15.96 10.97 2.40
C GLU A 199 -15.61 10.91 0.90
N SER A 200 -15.01 9.83 0.47
CA SER A 200 -14.59 9.68 -0.93
C SER A 200 -15.70 9.23 -1.90
N LYS A 201 -16.95 9.10 -1.44
CA LYS A 201 -18.06 8.53 -2.23
C LYS A 201 -18.34 9.34 -3.50
N GLY A 202 -18.37 10.66 -3.39
CA GLY A 202 -18.67 11.58 -4.50
C GLY A 202 -17.46 12.01 -5.31
N TRP A 203 -16.26 11.49 -5.01
CA TRP A 203 -15.04 11.92 -5.70
C TRP A 203 -14.89 11.26 -7.06
N ASP A 204 -14.29 11.98 -8.00
CA ASP A 204 -14.09 11.54 -9.38
C ASP A 204 -13.07 10.39 -9.46
N TRP A 205 -13.45 9.28 -10.04
CA TRP A 205 -12.55 8.19 -10.34
C TRP A 205 -11.45 8.61 -11.31
N ARG A 206 -10.19 8.31 -10.98
CA ARG A 206 -9.02 8.54 -11.86
C ARG A 206 -8.34 7.24 -12.25
N VAL A 207 -8.23 6.30 -11.34
CA VAL A 207 -7.77 4.96 -11.64
C VAL A 207 -8.46 3.95 -10.73
N HIS A 208 -8.79 2.82 -11.30
CA HIS A 208 -9.18 1.61 -10.59
C HIS A 208 -8.44 0.44 -11.23
N ALA A 209 -7.38 0.01 -10.59
CA ALA A 209 -6.45 -0.98 -11.07
C ALA A 209 -6.58 -2.28 -10.28
N VAL A 210 -6.73 -3.40 -10.99
CA VAL A 210 -6.71 -4.75 -10.42
C VAL A 210 -5.75 -5.57 -11.26
N THR A 211 -4.76 -6.20 -10.64
CA THR A 211 -3.78 -7.05 -11.33
C THR A 211 -3.35 -8.22 -10.45
N ALA A 212 -2.47 -9.06 -10.97
CA ALA A 212 -1.93 -10.21 -10.25
C ALA A 212 -3.03 -11.15 -9.71
N ASP A 213 -3.99 -11.53 -10.54
CA ASP A 213 -5.15 -12.37 -10.15
C ASP A 213 -5.97 -11.77 -8.98
N GLY A 214 -5.94 -10.44 -8.80
CA GLY A 214 -6.62 -9.76 -7.70
C GLY A 214 -5.77 -9.58 -6.44
N TYR A 215 -4.54 -10.07 -6.42
CA TYR A 215 -3.64 -9.90 -5.27
C TYR A 215 -3.10 -8.48 -5.11
N PHE A 216 -3.26 -7.64 -6.12
CA PHE A 216 -2.98 -6.21 -6.00
C PHE A 216 -4.15 -5.41 -6.57
N LYS A 217 -4.68 -4.49 -5.74
CA LYS A 217 -5.72 -3.55 -6.15
C LYS A 217 -5.33 -2.15 -5.73
N LEU A 218 -5.63 -1.17 -6.57
CA LEU A 218 -5.41 0.24 -6.28
C LEU A 218 -6.55 1.07 -6.85
N ALA A 219 -7.02 2.01 -6.06
CA ALA A 219 -7.99 3.02 -6.46
C ALA A 219 -7.46 4.41 -6.12
N ILE A 220 -7.60 5.36 -7.05
CA ILE A 220 -7.36 6.78 -6.80
C ILE A 220 -8.56 7.55 -7.30
N LYS A 221 -9.07 8.46 -6.47
CA LYS A 221 -10.10 9.41 -6.82
C LYS A 221 -9.63 10.83 -6.57
N LYS A 222 -10.18 11.79 -7.29
CA LYS A 222 -9.91 13.22 -7.12
C LYS A 222 -11.14 13.91 -6.53
N HIS A 223 -10.92 14.76 -5.54
CA HIS A 223 -11.98 15.66 -5.05
C HIS A 223 -12.46 16.55 -6.21
N PRO A 224 -13.78 16.75 -6.38
CA PRO A 224 -14.32 17.52 -7.51
C PRO A 224 -13.84 18.97 -7.52
N GLU A 225 -13.71 19.60 -6.37
CA GLU A 225 -13.45 21.04 -6.24
C GLU A 225 -12.06 21.37 -5.70
N ARG A 226 -11.39 20.43 -4.98
CA ARG A 226 -10.11 20.69 -4.33
C ARG A 226 -8.96 19.92 -5.01
N LEU A 227 -7.72 20.30 -4.70
CA LEU A 227 -6.52 19.60 -5.15
C LEU A 227 -6.17 18.42 -4.21
N ASN A 228 -7.20 17.75 -3.69
CA ASN A 228 -7.09 16.60 -2.83
C ASN A 228 -7.51 15.32 -3.56
N TRP A 229 -6.91 14.24 -3.15
CA TRP A 229 -7.06 12.92 -3.74
C TRP A 229 -7.24 11.89 -2.63
N SER A 230 -8.02 10.86 -2.89
CA SER A 230 -8.10 9.68 -2.03
C SER A 230 -7.40 8.51 -2.71
N PHE A 231 -6.84 7.62 -1.89
CA PHE A 231 -6.29 6.37 -2.37
C PHE A 231 -6.75 5.20 -1.51
N ALA A 232 -6.91 4.05 -2.14
CA ALA A 232 -7.06 2.76 -1.48
C ALA A 232 -6.17 1.74 -2.17
N VAL A 233 -5.37 1.04 -1.41
CA VAL A 233 -4.50 -0.04 -1.90
C VAL A 233 -4.82 -1.31 -1.13
N GLU A 234 -4.90 -2.43 -1.83
CA GLU A 234 -5.09 -3.74 -1.22
C GLU A 234 -3.98 -4.68 -1.67
N TRP A 235 -3.32 -5.30 -0.69
CA TRP A 235 -2.22 -6.24 -0.87
C TRP A 235 -2.61 -7.65 -0.49
N ASN A 236 -2.43 -8.56 -1.42
CA ASN A 236 -2.59 -10.01 -1.20
C ASN A 236 -3.92 -10.40 -0.54
N GLU A 237 -4.96 -9.60 -0.78
CA GLU A 237 -6.31 -9.74 -0.21
C GLU A 237 -6.34 -9.77 1.35
N SER A 238 -5.25 -9.38 1.98
CA SER A 238 -5.10 -9.42 3.44
C SER A 238 -4.88 -8.06 4.09
N TYR A 239 -4.28 -7.12 3.38
CA TYR A 239 -4.00 -5.77 3.86
C TYR A 239 -4.70 -4.73 3.00
N ARG A 240 -5.38 -3.79 3.63
CA ARG A 240 -5.95 -2.61 2.97
C ARG A 240 -5.39 -1.35 3.61
N ILE A 241 -4.89 -0.46 2.79
CA ILE A 241 -4.34 0.83 3.20
C ILE A 241 -5.14 1.90 2.47
N VAL A 242 -5.68 2.86 3.23
CA VAL A 242 -6.48 3.95 2.69
C VAL A 242 -6.00 5.28 3.23
N GLY A 243 -6.27 6.34 2.51
CA GLY A 243 -5.92 7.69 2.94
C GLY A 243 -6.14 8.74 1.86
N PHE A 244 -5.60 9.90 2.13
CA PHE A 244 -5.73 11.07 1.28
C PHE A 244 -4.36 11.69 1.00
N PHE A 245 -4.24 12.44 -0.08
CA PHE A 245 -3.03 13.19 -0.42
C PHE A 245 -3.38 14.44 -1.23
N GLY A 246 -2.48 15.41 -1.28
CA GLY A 246 -2.65 16.64 -2.02
C GLY A 246 -2.49 17.87 -1.14
N ASP A 247 -3.32 18.87 -1.37
CA ASP A 247 -3.27 20.15 -0.68
C ASP A 247 -3.33 19.97 0.85
N THR A 248 -2.36 20.61 1.55
CA THR A 248 -2.17 20.40 2.98
C THR A 248 -3.34 20.92 3.82
N ASP A 249 -3.89 22.10 3.47
CA ASP A 249 -4.98 22.70 4.25
C ASP A 249 -6.25 21.86 4.15
N GLY A 250 -6.59 21.39 2.95
CA GLY A 250 -7.70 20.46 2.76
C GLY A 250 -7.50 19.11 3.46
N LEU A 251 -6.25 18.64 3.60
CA LEU A 251 -5.95 17.42 4.36
C LEU A 251 -6.04 17.61 5.87
N ILE A 252 -5.72 18.80 6.38
CA ILE A 252 -5.91 19.13 7.79
C ILE A 252 -7.40 19.08 8.15
N GLU A 253 -8.26 19.70 7.33
CA GLU A 253 -9.70 19.65 7.52
C GLU A 253 -10.24 18.21 7.52
N LEU A 254 -9.77 17.37 6.58
CA LEU A 254 -10.15 15.97 6.53
C LEU A 254 -9.69 15.20 7.77
N ARG A 255 -8.45 15.42 8.21
CA ARG A 255 -7.89 14.78 9.42
C ARG A 255 -8.71 15.13 10.66
N ASP A 256 -9.05 16.40 10.81
CA ASP A 256 -9.78 16.89 11.99
C ASP A 256 -11.25 16.39 12.00
N SER A 257 -11.73 15.88 10.86
CA SER A 257 -13.05 15.25 10.72
C SER A 257 -13.03 13.72 10.93
N VAL A 258 -11.84 13.11 11.05
CA VAL A 258 -11.72 11.66 11.27
C VAL A 258 -12.26 11.31 12.65
N PRO A 259 -13.18 10.34 12.76
CA PRO A 259 -13.61 9.83 14.06
C PRO A 259 -12.37 9.36 14.84
N GLU A 260 -12.20 9.83 16.05
CA GLU A 260 -11.25 9.20 16.95
C GLU A 260 -11.60 7.72 17.04
N LEU A 261 -10.59 6.86 16.91
CA LEU A 261 -10.79 5.46 17.28
C LEU A 261 -11.29 5.50 18.71
N ALA A 262 -12.58 5.20 18.91
CA ALA A 262 -13.06 4.89 20.22
C ALA A 262 -12.16 3.74 20.71
N MET A 263 -11.11 4.08 21.44
CA MET A 263 -10.59 3.14 22.41
C MET A 263 -11.83 2.85 23.25
N GLU A 264 -12.44 1.70 22.99
CA GLU A 264 -13.39 1.15 23.94
C GLU A 264 -12.66 1.17 25.26
N THR A 265 -12.85 2.26 25.98
CA THR A 265 -12.66 2.26 27.43
C THR A 265 -13.68 1.24 27.84
N ILE A 266 -13.22 0.00 27.98
CA ILE A 266 -13.98 -1.01 28.69
C ILE A 266 -14.07 -0.44 30.08
N HIS A 267 -15.06 0.42 30.27
CA HIS A 267 -15.51 0.78 31.59
C HIS A 267 -16.11 -0.48 32.18
N ALA A 268 -15.43 -0.97 33.21
CA ALA A 268 -15.87 -2.04 34.07
C ALA A 268 -17.31 -1.80 34.57
#